data_30e423a8fbb964b02716f1475bf673d0
#
_entry.id   30e423a8fbb964b02716f1475bf673d0
#
_cell.length_a   1.000
_cell.length_b   1.000
_cell.length_c   1.000
_cell.angle_alpha   90.00
_cell.angle_beta   90.00
_cell.angle_gamma   90.00
#
_symmetry.space_group_name_H-M   'P 1'
#
loop_
_entity.id
_entity.type
_entity.pdbx_description
1 polymer ?
#
loop_
_entity_poly.entity_id
_entity_poly.type
_entity_poly.pdbx_seq_one_letter_code
_entity_poly.pdbx_strand_id
1 'polypeptide(L)'
;MNNIFNFSIVSSFLGLWISTHVPESFELILGFTLIFTFGMIHGSNDLLIINKLLKNIKHYSKFTLLIAYLFIVSIAILVFYLIPSLAMILFVLFSAYHFGEQHWDHRFSKLNAFRKSIFYFFYGMFILYMLFAYNTNEVKLIIFEITGFEITNLYTKIMLFILAGFISCVLIIEFLSKRLAIEVILKELFTLAVLAIIFSSSSLIWGFSIYFILWHSIPSLIEQISYIYGDVKTTSALNYGKAALPYWIISLIGMVILYVIFSGEKQFYSLFFAFIAAVTFPHAFVMLKMFSKKKAQP
;
A
#
# COMPACT_ATOMS: atom_id res chain seq x y z
N MET A 1 6.61 5.31 -18.04
CA MET A 1 6.14 6.10 -16.86
C MET A 1 5.00 7.05 -17.20
N ASN A 2 5.05 7.87 -18.25
CA ASN A 2 3.95 8.79 -18.57
C ASN A 2 2.60 8.10 -18.81
N ASN A 3 2.59 6.93 -19.48
CA ASN A 3 1.33 6.20 -19.75
C ASN A 3 0.66 5.69 -18.47
N ILE A 4 1.42 5.22 -17.49
CA ILE A 4 0.90 4.75 -16.18
C ILE A 4 0.32 5.94 -15.42
N PHE A 5 1.07 7.03 -15.34
CA PHE A 5 0.60 8.26 -14.70
C PHE A 5 -0.72 8.76 -15.31
N ASN A 6 -0.79 8.86 -16.64
CA ASN A 6 -1.99 9.29 -17.34
C ASN A 6 -3.16 8.32 -17.09
N PHE A 7 -2.90 7.02 -17.11
CA PHE A 7 -3.91 6.01 -16.77
C PHE A 7 -4.43 6.19 -15.34
N SER A 8 -3.53 6.35 -14.36
CA SER A 8 -3.92 6.56 -12.96
C SER A 8 -4.75 7.84 -12.78
N ILE A 9 -4.38 8.95 -13.45
CA ILE A 9 -5.15 10.19 -13.42
C ILE A 9 -6.56 10.00 -13.99
N VAL A 10 -6.67 9.45 -15.21
CA VAL A 10 -7.98 9.26 -15.88
C VAL A 10 -8.86 8.32 -15.04
N SER A 11 -8.30 7.21 -14.55
CA SER A 11 -9.02 6.26 -13.69
C SER A 11 -9.40 6.87 -12.35
N SER A 12 -8.60 7.77 -11.80
CA SER A 12 -8.92 8.52 -10.57
C SER A 12 -10.13 9.45 -10.77
N PHE A 13 -10.22 10.14 -11.92
CA PHE A 13 -11.41 10.93 -12.25
C PHE A 13 -12.64 10.05 -12.47
N LEU A 14 -12.50 8.87 -13.07
CA LEU A 14 -13.60 7.91 -13.15
C LEU A 14 -14.04 7.45 -11.74
N GLY A 15 -13.09 7.18 -10.85
CA GLY A 15 -13.39 6.85 -9.45
C GLY A 15 -14.11 7.98 -8.72
N LEU A 16 -13.72 9.23 -8.96
CA LEU A 16 -14.42 10.42 -8.44
C LEU A 16 -15.84 10.54 -9.01
N TRP A 17 -16.00 10.31 -10.30
CA TRP A 17 -17.34 10.31 -10.94
C TRP A 17 -18.22 9.23 -10.31
N ILE A 18 -17.71 8.03 -10.06
CA ILE A 18 -18.45 6.96 -9.37
C ILE A 18 -18.91 7.47 -8.01
N SER A 19 -18.02 8.01 -7.16
CA SER A 19 -18.36 8.47 -5.80
C SER A 19 -19.44 9.55 -5.76
N THR A 20 -19.58 10.33 -6.83
CA THR A 20 -20.63 11.37 -6.90
C THR A 20 -21.98 10.87 -7.43
N HIS A 21 -22.07 9.64 -7.97
CA HIS A 21 -23.27 9.11 -8.63
C HIS A 21 -23.83 7.84 -8.02
N VAL A 22 -23.09 7.18 -7.10
CA VAL A 22 -23.52 5.94 -6.48
C VAL A 22 -23.66 6.10 -4.96
N PRO A 23 -24.48 5.30 -4.28
CA PRO A 23 -24.56 5.33 -2.84
C PRO A 23 -23.29 4.77 -2.21
N GLU A 24 -22.97 5.21 -0.99
CA GLU A 24 -21.79 4.80 -0.23
C GLU A 24 -21.67 3.28 -0.06
N SER A 25 -22.80 2.57 0.09
CA SER A 25 -22.82 1.09 0.16
C SER A 25 -22.23 0.43 -1.10
N PHE A 26 -22.44 1.04 -2.25
CA PHE A 26 -21.86 0.55 -3.51
C PHE A 26 -20.37 0.87 -3.62
N GLU A 27 -19.93 2.06 -3.15
CA GLU A 27 -18.50 2.40 -3.03
C GLU A 27 -17.76 1.38 -2.16
N LEU A 28 -18.36 1.00 -1.03
CA LEU A 28 -17.78 -0.02 -0.13
C LEU A 28 -17.61 -1.36 -0.83
N ILE A 29 -18.66 -1.86 -1.53
CA ILE A 29 -18.61 -3.12 -2.26
C ILE A 29 -17.54 -3.07 -3.35
N LEU A 30 -17.53 -2.02 -4.17
CA LEU A 30 -16.52 -1.85 -5.21
C LEU A 30 -15.11 -1.72 -4.62
N GLY A 31 -14.95 -0.93 -3.56
CA GLY A 31 -13.68 -0.71 -2.89
C GLY A 31 -13.08 -2.03 -2.37
N PHE A 32 -13.85 -2.80 -1.64
CA PHE A 32 -13.42 -4.13 -1.18
C PHE A 32 -13.14 -5.07 -2.35
N THR A 33 -13.97 -5.09 -3.38
CA THR A 33 -13.76 -5.92 -4.56
C THR A 33 -12.43 -5.59 -5.24
N LEU A 34 -12.11 -4.31 -5.40
CA LEU A 34 -10.83 -3.88 -5.99
C LEU A 34 -9.65 -4.26 -5.10
N ILE A 35 -9.74 -4.08 -3.79
CA ILE A 35 -8.68 -4.46 -2.85
C ILE A 35 -8.43 -5.96 -2.87
N PHE A 36 -9.50 -6.78 -2.82
CA PHE A 36 -9.39 -8.25 -2.83
C PHE A 36 -8.95 -8.82 -4.19
N THR A 37 -9.19 -8.10 -5.28
CA THR A 37 -8.70 -8.51 -6.61
C THR A 37 -7.31 -7.93 -6.87
N PHE A 38 -7.24 -6.72 -7.40
CA PHE A 38 -5.98 -6.09 -7.82
C PHE A 38 -5.03 -5.82 -6.66
N GLY A 39 -5.57 -5.39 -5.50
CA GLY A 39 -4.77 -5.09 -4.33
C GLY A 39 -4.02 -6.32 -3.81
N MET A 40 -4.66 -7.48 -3.74
CA MET A 40 -4.02 -8.71 -3.24
C MET A 40 -3.11 -9.38 -4.25
N ILE A 41 -3.38 -9.23 -5.57
CA ILE A 41 -2.56 -9.86 -6.61
C ILE A 41 -1.12 -9.33 -6.60
N HIS A 42 -0.90 -8.05 -6.27
CA HIS A 42 0.46 -7.50 -6.26
C HIS A 42 1.34 -8.07 -5.13
N GLY A 43 0.75 -8.51 -4.00
CA GLY A 43 1.46 -9.22 -2.92
C GLY A 43 1.57 -10.73 -3.13
N SER A 44 0.77 -11.31 -4.03
CA SER A 44 0.67 -12.77 -4.19
C SER A 44 1.93 -13.43 -4.77
N ASN A 45 2.82 -12.67 -5.43
CA ASN A 45 4.06 -13.19 -5.99
C ASN A 45 5.30 -12.96 -5.12
N ASP A 46 5.14 -12.62 -3.86
CA ASP A 46 6.25 -12.44 -2.93
C ASP A 46 7.19 -13.65 -2.89
N LEU A 47 6.63 -14.86 -2.94
CA LEU A 47 7.42 -16.08 -2.94
C LEU A 47 8.31 -16.23 -4.20
N LEU A 48 7.88 -15.71 -5.36
CA LEU A 48 8.72 -15.66 -6.56
C LEU A 48 9.84 -14.64 -6.40
N ILE A 49 9.54 -13.48 -5.82
CA ILE A 49 10.53 -12.44 -5.55
C ILE A 49 11.56 -12.96 -4.55
N ILE A 50 11.12 -13.58 -3.44
CA ILE A 50 12.00 -14.20 -2.44
C ILE A 50 12.90 -15.25 -3.08
N ASN A 51 12.34 -16.14 -3.89
CA ASN A 51 13.12 -17.18 -4.57
C ASN A 51 14.18 -16.56 -5.48
N LYS A 52 13.84 -15.50 -6.23
CA LYS A 52 14.82 -14.77 -7.06
C LYS A 52 15.88 -14.05 -6.22
N LEU A 53 15.50 -13.47 -5.09
CA LEU A 53 16.43 -12.83 -4.15
C LEU A 53 17.44 -13.84 -3.56
N LEU A 54 16.98 -15.04 -3.25
CA LEU A 54 17.79 -16.08 -2.58
C LEU A 54 18.56 -16.99 -3.54
N LYS A 55 18.25 -16.96 -4.85
CA LYS A 55 18.80 -17.90 -5.86
C LYS A 55 20.33 -18.05 -5.83
N ASN A 56 21.05 -16.98 -5.51
CA ASN A 56 22.52 -16.97 -5.45
C ASN A 56 23.08 -17.31 -4.06
N ILE A 57 22.22 -17.50 -3.03
CA ILE A 57 22.65 -17.71 -1.64
C ILE A 57 22.36 -19.17 -1.23
N LYS A 58 21.12 -19.61 -1.43
CA LYS A 58 20.66 -20.96 -1.06
C LYS A 58 19.40 -21.31 -1.84
N HIS A 59 19.31 -22.56 -2.29
CA HIS A 59 18.08 -23.07 -2.89
C HIS A 59 17.13 -23.58 -1.81
N TYR A 60 15.98 -22.87 -1.67
CA TYR A 60 14.89 -23.37 -0.84
C TYR A 60 13.76 -23.91 -1.73
N SER A 61 13.08 -24.95 -1.25
CA SER A 61 11.88 -25.44 -1.94
C SER A 61 10.77 -24.37 -1.88
N LYS A 62 9.92 -24.31 -2.90
CA LYS A 62 8.76 -23.41 -2.88
C LYS A 62 7.85 -23.66 -1.68
N PHE A 63 7.74 -24.90 -1.26
CA PHE A 63 6.95 -25.32 -0.10
C PHE A 63 7.54 -24.77 1.20
N THR A 64 8.86 -24.84 1.39
CA THR A 64 9.54 -24.26 2.55
C THR A 64 9.32 -22.76 2.65
N LEU A 65 9.44 -22.05 1.52
CA LEU A 65 9.18 -20.60 1.47
C LEU A 65 7.72 -20.26 1.79
N LEU A 66 6.77 -21.06 1.28
CA LEU A 66 5.35 -20.87 1.57
C LEU A 66 5.05 -21.07 3.06
N ILE A 67 5.58 -22.14 3.68
CA ILE A 67 5.40 -22.40 5.12
C ILE A 67 6.00 -21.25 5.96
N ALA A 68 7.21 -20.81 5.62
CA ALA A 68 7.84 -19.69 6.33
C ALA A 68 7.02 -18.38 6.18
N TYR A 69 6.49 -18.11 4.98
CA TYR A 69 5.64 -16.95 4.75
C TYR A 69 4.34 -17.01 5.55
N LEU A 70 3.65 -18.16 5.50
CA LEU A 70 2.41 -18.38 6.26
C LEU A 70 2.64 -18.30 7.78
N PHE A 71 3.79 -18.76 8.26
CA PHE A 71 4.17 -18.62 9.67
C PHE A 71 4.29 -17.15 10.08
N ILE A 72 4.92 -16.31 9.27
CA ILE A 72 5.02 -14.85 9.52
C ILE A 72 3.63 -14.20 9.51
N VAL A 73 2.78 -14.55 8.53
CA VAL A 73 1.38 -14.07 8.47
C VAL A 73 0.60 -14.48 9.71
N SER A 74 0.75 -15.73 10.17
CA SER A 74 0.10 -16.24 11.39
C SER A 74 0.54 -15.48 12.63
N ILE A 75 1.83 -15.16 12.76
CA ILE A 75 2.34 -14.31 13.85
C ILE A 75 1.71 -12.92 13.79
N ALA A 76 1.61 -12.31 12.61
CA ALA A 76 1.00 -10.99 12.47
C ALA A 76 -0.48 -11.01 12.88
N ILE A 77 -1.25 -12.04 12.48
CA ILE A 77 -2.64 -12.23 12.92
C ILE A 77 -2.72 -12.38 14.45
N LEU A 78 -1.82 -13.18 15.04
CA LEU A 78 -1.75 -13.37 16.48
C LEU A 78 -1.46 -12.05 17.22
N VAL A 79 -0.57 -11.21 16.70
CA VAL A 79 -0.29 -9.88 17.28
C VAL A 79 -1.52 -8.98 17.20
N PHE A 80 -2.27 -9.00 16.09
CA PHE A 80 -3.54 -8.29 15.99
C PHE A 80 -4.57 -8.78 17.02
N TYR A 81 -4.63 -10.07 17.27
CA TYR A 81 -5.53 -10.65 18.27
C TYR A 81 -5.14 -10.30 19.70
N LEU A 82 -3.85 -10.37 20.02
CA LEU A 82 -3.36 -10.18 21.40
C LEU A 82 -3.17 -8.70 21.78
N ILE A 83 -2.67 -7.88 20.84
CA ILE A 83 -2.30 -6.48 21.08
C ILE A 83 -2.73 -5.62 19.88
N PRO A 84 -4.06 -5.47 19.64
CA PRO A 84 -4.59 -4.84 18.43
C PRO A 84 -4.12 -3.40 18.24
N SER A 85 -3.99 -2.63 19.31
CA SER A 85 -3.51 -1.24 19.22
C SER A 85 -2.08 -1.14 18.69
N LEU A 86 -1.17 -2.00 19.17
CA LEU A 86 0.20 -2.04 18.70
C LEU A 86 0.26 -2.51 17.24
N ALA A 87 -0.50 -3.56 16.91
CA ALA A 87 -0.55 -4.11 15.56
C ALA A 87 -1.04 -3.06 14.55
N MET A 88 -2.08 -2.29 14.90
CA MET A 88 -2.61 -1.22 14.05
C MET A 88 -1.60 -0.07 13.86
N ILE A 89 -0.92 0.36 14.94
CA ILE A 89 0.14 1.37 14.82
C ILE A 89 1.25 0.88 13.90
N LEU A 90 1.74 -0.34 14.10
CA LEU A 90 2.77 -0.92 13.25
C LEU A 90 2.30 -1.03 11.79
N PHE A 91 1.04 -1.42 11.55
CA PHE A 91 0.47 -1.47 10.20
C PHE A 91 0.53 -0.10 9.51
N VAL A 92 0.10 0.97 10.18
CA VAL A 92 0.14 2.33 9.63
C VAL A 92 1.59 2.75 9.34
N LEU A 93 2.53 2.50 10.27
CA LEU A 93 3.93 2.88 10.10
C LEU A 93 4.62 2.13 8.96
N PHE A 94 4.44 0.80 8.87
CA PHE A 94 4.99 -0.01 7.78
C PHE A 94 4.36 0.34 6.43
N SER A 95 3.04 0.54 6.38
CA SER A 95 2.34 0.95 5.16
C SER A 95 2.82 2.32 4.69
N ALA A 96 3.00 3.28 5.60
CA ALA A 96 3.52 4.60 5.27
C ALA A 96 4.90 4.52 4.62
N TYR A 97 5.83 3.78 5.24
CA TYR A 97 7.16 3.60 4.66
C TYR A 97 7.09 2.95 3.27
N HIS A 98 6.35 1.86 3.15
CA HIS A 98 6.22 1.09 1.92
C HIS A 98 5.58 1.89 0.77
N PHE A 99 4.53 2.66 1.06
CA PHE A 99 3.89 3.53 0.07
C PHE A 99 4.82 4.64 -0.41
N GLY A 100 5.53 5.28 0.51
CA GLY A 100 6.48 6.33 0.17
C GLY A 100 7.69 5.80 -0.58
N GLU A 101 8.25 4.65 -0.20
CA GLU A 101 9.36 4.01 -0.91
C GLU A 101 8.98 3.70 -2.35
N GLN A 102 7.87 2.99 -2.56
CA GLN A 102 7.41 2.61 -3.89
C GLN A 102 7.14 3.85 -4.77
N HIS A 103 6.58 4.93 -4.21
CA HIS A 103 6.25 6.14 -4.95
C HIS A 103 7.50 6.95 -5.35
N TRP A 104 8.53 7.00 -4.49
CA TRP A 104 9.67 7.92 -4.64
C TRP A 104 11.00 7.25 -4.97
N ASP A 105 11.14 5.93 -4.90
CA ASP A 105 12.43 5.25 -5.03
C ASP A 105 13.19 5.63 -6.32
N HIS A 106 12.50 5.73 -7.43
CA HIS A 106 13.09 6.09 -8.73
C HIS A 106 13.33 7.57 -8.96
N ARG A 107 12.75 8.44 -8.10
CA ARG A 107 12.82 9.90 -8.28
C ARG A 107 14.03 10.52 -7.58
N PHE A 108 14.52 9.88 -6.54
CA PHE A 108 15.67 10.34 -5.75
C PHE A 108 16.95 9.52 -6.02
N SER A 109 17.64 9.78 -7.14
CA SER A 109 18.89 9.07 -7.45
C SER A 109 20.09 9.53 -6.62
N LYS A 110 20.15 10.82 -6.23
CA LYS A 110 21.31 11.47 -5.63
C LYS A 110 21.26 11.62 -4.10
N LEU A 111 20.19 11.21 -3.43
CA LEU A 111 20.10 11.26 -1.98
C LEU A 111 20.74 10.02 -1.35
N ASN A 112 21.33 10.20 -0.15
CA ASN A 112 21.81 9.06 0.63
C ASN A 112 20.61 8.20 1.15
N ALA A 113 20.87 6.93 1.46
CA ALA A 113 19.85 5.97 1.85
C ALA A 113 19.04 6.44 3.07
N PHE A 114 19.69 7.04 4.08
CA PHE A 114 19.03 7.49 5.30
C PHE A 114 18.00 8.61 5.03
N ARG A 115 18.40 9.64 4.25
CA ARG A 115 17.50 10.75 3.89
C ARG A 115 16.33 10.28 3.04
N LYS A 116 16.57 9.32 2.11
CA LYS A 116 15.51 8.69 1.33
C LYS A 116 14.51 8.00 2.25
N SER A 117 14.97 7.16 3.18
CA SER A 117 14.11 6.42 4.09
C SER A 117 13.24 7.33 4.96
N ILE A 118 13.81 8.42 5.48
CA ILE A 118 13.07 9.44 6.23
C ILE A 118 11.98 10.07 5.34
N PHE A 119 12.35 10.50 4.13
CA PHE A 119 11.38 11.12 3.23
C PHE A 119 10.26 10.15 2.83
N TYR A 120 10.57 8.89 2.50
CA TYR A 120 9.58 7.86 2.17
C TYR A 120 8.57 7.67 3.30
N PHE A 121 9.07 7.54 4.53
CA PHE A 121 8.21 7.40 5.69
C PHE A 121 7.25 8.58 5.87
N PHE A 122 7.78 9.80 5.88
CA PHE A 122 6.95 11.00 6.08
C PHE A 122 6.02 11.28 4.90
N TYR A 123 6.44 10.96 3.67
CA TYR A 123 5.57 11.08 2.51
C TYR A 123 4.39 10.11 2.57
N GLY A 124 4.62 8.85 2.89
CA GLY A 124 3.55 7.89 3.05
C GLY A 124 2.63 8.22 4.24
N MET A 125 3.20 8.71 5.36
CA MET A 125 2.41 9.26 6.46
C MET A 125 1.53 10.43 6.00
N PHE A 126 2.04 11.32 5.17
CA PHE A 126 1.28 12.45 4.62
C PHE A 126 0.08 11.97 3.81
N ILE A 127 0.26 10.98 2.92
CA ILE A 127 -0.86 10.40 2.14
C ILE A 127 -1.90 9.78 3.06
N LEU A 128 -1.50 8.96 4.05
CA LEU A 128 -2.43 8.33 4.99
C LEU A 128 -3.16 9.37 5.86
N TYR A 129 -2.43 10.37 6.39
CA TYR A 129 -3.06 11.42 7.19
C TYR A 129 -3.97 12.33 6.36
N MET A 130 -3.69 12.53 5.07
CA MET A 130 -4.61 13.23 4.17
C MET A 130 -5.92 12.45 4.03
N LEU A 131 -5.87 11.13 3.82
CA LEU A 131 -7.05 10.28 3.80
C LEU A 131 -7.80 10.31 5.15
N PHE A 132 -7.09 10.20 6.28
CA PHE A 132 -7.67 10.20 7.63
C PHE A 132 -8.29 11.55 8.02
N ALA A 133 -7.72 12.66 7.56
CA ALA A 133 -8.21 14.00 7.87
C ALA A 133 -9.57 14.29 7.23
N TYR A 134 -9.82 13.76 6.05
CA TYR A 134 -11.12 13.87 5.38
C TYR A 134 -12.16 12.88 5.91
N ASN A 135 -11.73 11.72 6.43
CA ASN A 135 -12.59 10.63 6.88
C ASN A 135 -12.45 10.34 8.40
N THR A 136 -12.30 11.40 9.20
CA THR A 136 -11.95 11.28 10.64
C THR A 136 -12.95 10.43 11.45
N ASN A 137 -14.24 10.51 11.16
CA ASN A 137 -15.27 9.75 11.89
C ASN A 137 -15.19 8.25 11.59
N GLU A 138 -15.04 7.87 10.33
CA GLU A 138 -14.85 6.48 9.93
C GLU A 138 -13.57 5.90 10.52
N VAL A 139 -12.47 6.66 10.50
CA VAL A 139 -11.20 6.26 11.11
C VAL A 139 -11.36 6.01 12.62
N LYS A 140 -12.05 6.89 13.33
CA LYS A 140 -12.33 6.70 14.77
C LYS A 140 -13.15 5.45 15.03
N LEU A 141 -14.18 5.19 14.21
CA LEU A 141 -15.01 4.00 14.31
C LEU A 141 -14.18 2.73 14.12
N ILE A 142 -13.35 2.68 13.09
CA ILE A 142 -12.46 1.53 12.81
C ILE A 142 -11.45 1.31 13.94
N ILE A 143 -10.85 2.39 14.45
CA ILE A 143 -9.95 2.29 15.60
C ILE A 143 -10.68 1.71 16.82
N PHE A 144 -11.88 2.18 17.10
CA PHE A 144 -12.69 1.68 18.21
C PHE A 144 -13.06 0.20 18.02
N GLU A 145 -13.49 -0.20 16.81
CA GLU A 145 -13.82 -1.60 16.52
C GLU A 145 -12.61 -2.53 16.65
N ILE A 146 -11.40 -2.08 16.27
CA ILE A 146 -10.18 -2.90 16.35
C ILE A 146 -9.63 -2.96 17.76
N THR A 147 -9.61 -1.82 18.47
CA THR A 147 -8.85 -1.68 19.72
C THR A 147 -9.71 -1.63 20.97
N GLY A 148 -11.01 -1.37 20.84
CA GLY A 148 -11.91 -1.07 21.95
C GLY A 148 -11.70 0.30 22.59
N PHE A 149 -10.73 1.10 22.10
CA PHE A 149 -10.44 2.43 22.65
C PHE A 149 -11.15 3.53 21.87
N GLU A 150 -11.91 4.35 22.57
CA GLU A 150 -12.54 5.54 21.99
C GLU A 150 -11.53 6.69 21.95
N ILE A 151 -11.21 7.16 20.73
CA ILE A 151 -10.32 8.32 20.53
C ILE A 151 -11.18 9.57 20.34
N THR A 152 -11.18 10.45 21.34
CA THR A 152 -11.91 11.71 21.29
C THR A 152 -11.30 12.70 20.29
N ASN A 153 -9.97 12.86 20.30
CA ASN A 153 -9.24 13.81 19.45
C ASN A 153 -8.15 13.11 18.64
N LEU A 154 -8.32 13.02 17.33
CA LEU A 154 -7.35 12.36 16.44
C LEU A 154 -6.33 13.34 15.80
N TYR A 155 -6.40 14.63 16.07
CA TYR A 155 -5.48 15.68 15.57
C TYR A 155 -5.00 15.53 14.11
N THR A 156 -5.79 14.86 13.27
CA THR A 156 -5.41 14.50 11.90
C THR A 156 -5.04 15.71 11.06
N LYS A 157 -5.80 16.81 11.19
CA LYS A 157 -5.56 18.05 10.43
C LYS A 157 -4.24 18.71 10.83
N ILE A 158 -3.93 18.78 12.13
CA ILE A 158 -2.67 19.38 12.62
C ILE A 158 -1.49 18.54 12.11
N MET A 159 -1.56 17.22 12.24
CA MET A 159 -0.51 16.34 11.74
C MET A 159 -0.35 16.46 10.22
N LEU A 160 -1.45 16.56 9.46
CA LEU A 160 -1.41 16.78 8.02
C LEU A 160 -0.65 18.07 7.66
N PHE A 161 -0.88 19.19 8.36
CA PHE A 161 -0.17 20.44 8.12
C PHE A 161 1.32 20.33 8.45
N ILE A 162 1.69 19.65 9.54
CA ILE A 162 3.11 19.41 9.91
C ILE A 162 3.80 18.59 8.82
N LEU A 163 3.16 17.51 8.37
CA LEU A 163 3.71 16.64 7.32
C LEU A 163 3.81 17.37 5.98
N ALA A 164 2.80 18.17 5.60
CA ALA A 164 2.82 19.01 4.40
C ALA A 164 4.00 20.01 4.44
N GLY A 165 4.21 20.66 5.58
CA GLY A 165 5.35 21.56 5.77
C GLY A 165 6.69 20.86 5.61
N PHE A 166 6.86 19.68 6.22
CA PHE A 166 8.07 18.86 6.08
C PHE A 166 8.32 18.46 4.62
N ILE A 167 7.31 17.90 3.93
CA ILE A 167 7.41 17.48 2.52
C ILE A 167 7.77 18.67 1.64
N SER A 168 7.07 19.81 1.80
CA SER A 168 7.34 21.03 1.04
C SER A 168 8.78 21.52 1.24
N CYS A 169 9.26 21.53 2.48
CA CYS A 169 10.62 21.93 2.82
C CYS A 169 11.66 21.04 2.11
N VAL A 170 11.48 19.71 2.16
CA VAL A 170 12.40 18.78 1.48
C VAL A 170 12.36 18.97 -0.04
N LEU A 171 11.17 19.09 -0.65
CA LEU A 171 11.03 19.28 -2.10
C LEU A 171 11.69 20.59 -2.56
N ILE A 172 11.54 21.67 -1.79
CA ILE A 172 12.19 22.96 -2.07
C ILE A 172 13.72 22.83 -1.98
N ILE A 173 14.25 22.18 -0.94
CA ILE A 173 15.69 21.97 -0.77
C ILE A 173 16.26 21.16 -1.94
N GLU A 174 15.60 20.08 -2.34
CA GLU A 174 16.04 19.21 -3.44
C GLU A 174 15.95 19.92 -4.80
N PHE A 175 14.95 20.78 -4.99
CA PHE A 175 14.83 21.64 -6.17
C PHE A 175 15.94 22.68 -6.25
N LEU A 176 16.16 23.45 -5.19
CA LEU A 176 17.23 24.47 -5.12
C LEU A 176 18.62 23.84 -5.27
N SER A 177 18.80 22.61 -4.81
CA SER A 177 20.02 21.83 -4.98
C SER A 177 20.18 21.22 -6.39
N LYS A 178 19.26 21.48 -7.33
CA LYS A 178 19.22 20.93 -8.69
C LYS A 178 19.26 19.39 -8.74
N ARG A 179 18.75 18.74 -7.69
CA ARG A 179 18.63 17.27 -7.60
C ARG A 179 17.26 16.76 -8.00
N LEU A 180 16.25 17.64 -8.02
CA LEU A 180 14.88 17.32 -8.44
C LEU A 180 14.43 18.34 -9.49
N ALA A 181 13.86 17.85 -10.60
CA ALA A 181 13.35 18.69 -11.67
C ALA A 181 11.98 19.28 -11.30
N ILE A 182 11.68 20.47 -11.80
CA ILE A 182 10.39 21.16 -11.54
C ILE A 182 9.20 20.34 -12.05
N GLU A 183 9.35 19.62 -13.16
CA GLU A 183 8.31 18.79 -13.74
C GLU A 183 7.89 17.65 -12.79
N VAL A 184 8.81 17.12 -12.01
CA VAL A 184 8.52 16.09 -11.00
C VAL A 184 7.69 16.69 -9.88
N ILE A 185 8.04 17.89 -9.42
CA ILE A 185 7.31 18.61 -8.37
C ILE A 185 5.91 18.96 -8.84
N LEU A 186 5.76 19.51 -10.05
CA LEU A 186 4.45 19.87 -10.59
C LEU A 186 3.54 18.64 -10.77
N LYS A 187 4.07 17.54 -11.29
CA LYS A 187 3.32 16.28 -11.38
C LYS A 187 2.90 15.78 -10.00
N GLU A 188 3.77 15.91 -9.01
CA GLU A 188 3.46 15.49 -7.65
C GLU A 188 2.38 16.35 -7.00
N LEU A 189 2.49 17.68 -7.11
CA LEU A 189 1.47 18.60 -6.61
C LEU A 189 0.10 18.34 -7.28
N PHE A 190 0.10 18.05 -8.58
CA PHE A 190 -1.12 17.69 -9.30
C PHE A 190 -1.69 16.35 -8.77
N THR A 191 -0.85 15.34 -8.56
CA THR A 191 -1.27 14.07 -7.96
C THR A 191 -1.90 14.28 -6.59
N LEU A 192 -1.24 15.05 -5.71
CA LEU A 192 -1.73 15.34 -4.37
C LEU A 192 -3.06 16.11 -4.39
N ALA A 193 -3.23 17.06 -5.33
CA ALA A 193 -4.49 17.76 -5.51
C ALA A 193 -5.63 16.81 -5.94
N VAL A 194 -5.37 15.91 -6.91
CA VAL A 194 -6.35 14.91 -7.34
C VAL A 194 -6.72 13.98 -6.18
N LEU A 195 -5.73 13.48 -5.41
CA LEU A 195 -5.99 12.65 -4.25
C LEU A 195 -6.77 13.37 -3.16
N ALA A 196 -6.46 14.65 -2.90
CA ALA A 196 -7.20 15.45 -1.92
C ALA A 196 -8.68 15.60 -2.31
N ILE A 197 -8.97 15.83 -3.60
CA ILE A 197 -10.35 15.89 -4.11
C ILE A 197 -11.05 14.54 -3.92
N ILE A 198 -10.41 13.43 -4.27
CA ILE A 198 -10.98 12.09 -4.11
C ILE A 198 -11.26 11.80 -2.64
N PHE A 199 -10.28 12.00 -1.76
CA PHE A 199 -10.42 11.71 -0.32
C PHE A 199 -11.47 12.57 0.37
N SER A 200 -11.70 13.79 -0.13
CA SER A 200 -12.75 14.69 0.40
C SER A 200 -14.16 14.40 -0.14
N SER A 201 -14.27 13.64 -1.22
CA SER A 201 -15.54 13.39 -1.93
C SER A 201 -15.98 11.93 -1.91
N SER A 202 -15.28 11.06 -1.19
CA SER A 202 -15.56 9.62 -1.15
C SER A 202 -15.46 9.08 0.28
N SER A 203 -16.05 7.88 0.50
CA SER A 203 -15.85 7.13 1.75
C SER A 203 -14.38 6.75 1.95
N LEU A 204 -13.99 6.47 3.19
CA LEU A 204 -12.62 6.06 3.55
C LEU A 204 -12.14 4.86 2.72
N ILE A 205 -12.98 3.84 2.59
CA ILE A 205 -12.65 2.59 1.87
C ILE A 205 -12.51 2.85 0.37
N TRP A 206 -13.38 3.67 -0.22
CA TRP A 206 -13.30 4.00 -1.63
C TRP A 206 -12.08 4.85 -1.96
N GLY A 207 -11.84 5.92 -1.20
CA GLY A 207 -10.66 6.76 -1.36
C GLY A 207 -9.36 5.98 -1.19
N PHE A 208 -9.29 5.11 -0.16
CA PHE A 208 -8.17 4.19 0.03
C PHE A 208 -8.00 3.25 -1.17
N SER A 209 -9.09 2.66 -1.68
CA SER A 209 -9.04 1.72 -2.81
C SER A 209 -8.49 2.37 -4.07
N ILE A 210 -8.94 3.59 -4.41
CA ILE A 210 -8.44 4.34 -5.56
C ILE A 210 -6.93 4.58 -5.42
N TYR A 211 -6.48 5.10 -4.27
CA TYR A 211 -5.05 5.32 -4.02
C TYR A 211 -4.28 4.01 -4.09
N PHE A 212 -4.73 3.00 -3.34
CA PHE A 212 -4.05 1.73 -3.19
C PHE A 212 -3.92 0.99 -4.53
N ILE A 213 -4.96 1.00 -5.37
CA ILE A 213 -4.92 0.30 -6.66
C ILE A 213 -4.16 1.10 -7.71
N LEU A 214 -4.54 2.36 -7.92
CA LEU A 214 -4.05 3.14 -9.06
C LEU A 214 -2.67 3.74 -8.85
N TRP A 215 -2.33 4.11 -7.61
CA TRP A 215 -1.11 4.85 -7.29
C TRP A 215 -0.05 4.01 -6.59
N HIS A 216 -0.45 2.84 -6.05
CA HIS A 216 0.47 1.92 -5.39
C HIS A 216 0.53 0.55 -6.08
N SER A 217 -0.58 -0.20 -6.14
CA SER A 217 -0.57 -1.60 -6.61
C SER A 217 -0.22 -1.75 -8.08
N ILE A 218 -0.81 -0.97 -8.98
CA ILE A 218 -0.52 -1.05 -10.43
C ILE A 218 0.94 -0.67 -10.73
N PRO A 219 1.50 0.43 -10.22
CA PRO A 219 2.93 0.70 -10.39
C PRO A 219 3.82 -0.41 -9.81
N SER A 220 3.50 -0.91 -8.62
CA SER A 220 4.23 -2.01 -7.98
C SER A 220 4.20 -3.29 -8.79
N LEU A 221 3.03 -3.68 -9.35
CA LEU A 221 2.89 -4.82 -10.26
C LEU A 221 3.85 -4.73 -11.46
N ILE A 222 3.90 -3.56 -12.09
CA ILE A 222 4.77 -3.33 -13.26
C ILE A 222 6.24 -3.49 -12.88
N GLU A 223 6.63 -2.96 -11.73
CA GLU A 223 8.00 -3.10 -11.21
C GLU A 223 8.35 -4.54 -10.88
N GLN A 224 7.44 -5.29 -10.26
CA GLN A 224 7.62 -6.70 -9.94
C GLN A 224 7.71 -7.56 -11.19
N ILE A 225 6.84 -7.33 -12.20
CA ILE A 225 6.91 -8.03 -13.50
C ILE A 225 8.26 -7.77 -14.16
N SER A 226 8.68 -6.51 -14.24
CA SER A 226 9.99 -6.14 -14.77
C SER A 226 11.14 -6.80 -13.99
N TYR A 227 11.06 -6.81 -12.65
CA TYR A 227 12.06 -7.45 -11.82
C TYR A 227 12.13 -8.96 -12.05
N ILE A 228 10.99 -9.67 -12.12
CA ILE A 228 10.94 -11.12 -12.24
C ILE A 228 11.31 -11.58 -13.65
N TYR A 229 10.74 -10.97 -14.69
CA TYR A 229 10.84 -11.42 -16.08
C TYR A 229 11.81 -10.62 -16.95
N GLY A 230 12.26 -9.45 -16.50
CA GLY A 230 13.17 -8.56 -17.23
C GLY A 230 12.48 -7.61 -18.21
N ASP A 231 11.20 -7.80 -18.50
CA ASP A 231 10.38 -6.92 -19.34
C ASP A 231 8.92 -6.84 -18.86
N VAL A 232 8.13 -5.94 -19.48
CA VAL A 232 6.70 -5.72 -19.13
C VAL A 232 5.82 -6.01 -20.35
N LYS A 233 6.11 -7.11 -21.06
CA LYS A 233 5.26 -7.56 -22.18
C LYS A 233 4.00 -8.26 -21.69
N THR A 234 3.02 -8.36 -22.57
CA THR A 234 1.75 -9.07 -22.28
C THR A 234 2.00 -10.52 -21.82
N THR A 235 2.97 -11.21 -22.43
CA THR A 235 3.36 -12.57 -22.02
C THR A 235 3.91 -12.62 -20.60
N SER A 236 4.74 -11.66 -20.21
CA SER A 236 5.30 -11.54 -18.86
C SER A 236 4.20 -11.22 -17.83
N ALA A 237 3.26 -10.33 -18.18
CA ALA A 237 2.11 -10.01 -17.33
C ALA A 237 1.18 -11.23 -17.16
N LEU A 238 0.89 -11.98 -18.22
CA LEU A 238 0.10 -13.21 -18.14
C LEU A 238 0.78 -14.29 -17.28
N ASN A 239 2.09 -14.47 -17.44
CA ASN A 239 2.86 -15.42 -16.62
C ASN A 239 2.89 -14.99 -15.16
N TYR A 240 2.98 -13.68 -14.88
CA TYR A 240 2.87 -13.14 -13.54
C TYR A 240 1.49 -13.46 -12.93
N GLY A 241 0.40 -13.22 -13.66
CA GLY A 241 -0.96 -13.51 -13.20
C GLY A 241 -1.18 -15.00 -12.94
N LYS A 242 -0.72 -15.88 -13.85
CA LYS A 242 -0.80 -17.34 -13.66
C LYS A 242 -0.03 -17.80 -12.42
N ALA A 243 1.13 -17.22 -12.15
CA ALA A 243 1.94 -17.54 -10.98
C ALA A 243 1.33 -16.99 -9.67
N ALA A 244 0.67 -15.84 -9.71
CA ALA A 244 -0.02 -15.22 -8.59
C ALA A 244 -1.29 -15.97 -8.18
N LEU A 245 -2.01 -16.54 -9.15
CA LEU A 245 -3.35 -17.11 -8.98
C LEU A 245 -3.47 -18.10 -7.79
N PRO A 246 -2.60 -19.12 -7.62
CA PRO A 246 -2.73 -20.06 -6.51
C PRO A 246 -2.56 -19.38 -5.14
N TYR A 247 -1.65 -18.43 -5.01
CA TYR A 247 -1.42 -17.71 -3.77
C TYR A 247 -2.55 -16.72 -3.48
N TRP A 248 -3.08 -16.07 -4.50
CA TRP A 248 -4.25 -15.23 -4.40
C TRP A 248 -5.49 -16.02 -3.91
N ILE A 249 -5.72 -17.22 -4.47
CA ILE A 249 -6.79 -18.11 -4.01
C ILE A 249 -6.58 -18.54 -2.55
N ILE A 250 -5.37 -18.91 -2.17
CA ILE A 250 -5.03 -19.26 -0.76
C ILE A 250 -5.34 -18.07 0.17
N SER A 251 -5.02 -16.85 -0.25
CA SER A 251 -5.29 -15.64 0.53
C SER A 251 -6.80 -15.39 0.70
N LEU A 252 -7.59 -15.58 -0.37
CA LEU A 252 -9.05 -15.48 -0.28
C LEU A 252 -9.66 -16.55 0.63
N ILE A 253 -9.18 -17.79 0.53
CA ILE A 253 -9.59 -18.88 1.43
C ILE A 253 -9.23 -18.52 2.89
N GLY A 254 -8.03 -18.03 3.13
CA GLY A 254 -7.59 -17.56 4.46
C GLY A 254 -8.51 -16.49 5.04
N MET A 255 -8.91 -15.51 4.21
CA MET A 255 -9.87 -14.47 4.63
C MET A 255 -11.25 -15.07 4.99
N VAL A 256 -11.76 -16.00 4.18
CA VAL A 256 -13.04 -16.69 4.47
C VAL A 256 -12.94 -17.51 5.76
N ILE A 257 -11.83 -18.21 5.98
CA ILE A 257 -11.61 -18.98 7.21
C ILE A 257 -11.61 -18.05 8.42
N LEU A 258 -10.90 -16.91 8.37
CA LEU A 258 -10.90 -15.92 9.45
C LEU A 258 -12.31 -15.39 9.70
N TYR A 259 -13.03 -15.05 8.64
CA TYR A 259 -14.41 -14.58 8.75
C TYR A 259 -15.32 -15.63 9.44
N VAL A 260 -15.21 -16.91 9.08
CA VAL A 260 -16.03 -17.99 9.67
C VAL A 260 -15.67 -18.22 11.14
N ILE A 261 -14.38 -18.21 11.49
CA ILE A 261 -13.92 -18.39 12.88
C ILE A 261 -14.40 -17.25 13.78
N PHE A 262 -14.38 -16.01 13.29
CA PHE A 262 -14.74 -14.81 14.05
C PHE A 262 -16.14 -14.26 13.73
N SER A 263 -16.98 -15.00 13.01
CA SER A 263 -18.32 -14.56 12.55
C SER A 263 -19.33 -14.24 13.67
N GLY A 264 -19.04 -14.62 14.91
CA GLY A 264 -19.84 -14.24 16.09
C GLY A 264 -19.53 -12.86 16.65
N GLU A 265 -18.45 -12.25 16.22
CA GLU A 265 -18.00 -10.93 16.65
C GLU A 265 -18.39 -9.88 15.60
N LYS A 266 -19.04 -8.80 16.00
CA LYS A 266 -19.61 -7.77 15.09
C LYS A 266 -18.54 -6.90 14.39
N GLN A 267 -17.40 -7.46 13.94
CA GLN A 267 -16.23 -6.65 13.59
C GLN A 267 -15.64 -7.00 12.23
N PHE A 268 -16.43 -6.83 11.16
CA PHE A 268 -15.93 -7.04 9.78
C PHE A 268 -14.70 -6.18 9.45
N TYR A 269 -14.69 -4.92 9.85
CA TYR A 269 -13.55 -4.03 9.62
C TYR A 269 -12.29 -4.50 10.35
N SER A 270 -12.42 -4.96 11.61
CA SER A 270 -11.30 -5.50 12.38
C SER A 270 -10.64 -6.69 11.68
N LEU A 271 -11.44 -7.64 11.21
CA LEU A 271 -10.95 -8.81 10.48
C LEU A 271 -10.30 -8.44 9.16
N PHE A 272 -10.92 -7.53 8.42
CA PHE A 272 -10.41 -7.03 7.16
C PHE A 272 -9.03 -6.36 7.33
N PHE A 273 -8.94 -5.40 8.27
CA PHE A 273 -7.69 -4.69 8.49
C PHE A 273 -6.61 -5.59 9.10
N ALA A 274 -6.96 -6.51 10.01
CA ALA A 274 -6.02 -7.50 10.53
C ALA A 274 -5.46 -8.40 9.42
N PHE A 275 -6.31 -8.84 8.51
CA PHE A 275 -5.88 -9.67 7.38
C PHE A 275 -4.98 -8.91 6.41
N ILE A 276 -5.40 -7.70 5.98
CA ILE A 276 -4.58 -6.86 5.09
C ILE A 276 -3.23 -6.56 5.73
N ALA A 277 -3.20 -6.19 7.01
CA ALA A 277 -1.97 -5.92 7.71
C ALA A 277 -1.07 -7.15 7.82
N ALA A 278 -1.63 -8.32 8.14
CA ALA A 278 -0.88 -9.56 8.25
C ALA A 278 -0.18 -9.95 6.94
N VAL A 279 -0.79 -9.65 5.78
CA VAL A 279 -0.18 -9.85 4.46
C VAL A 279 0.80 -8.71 4.14
N THR A 280 0.49 -7.47 4.52
CA THR A 280 1.31 -6.30 4.20
C THR A 280 2.68 -6.34 4.89
N PHE A 281 2.78 -6.83 6.13
CA PHE A 281 4.07 -6.89 6.85
C PHE A 281 5.15 -7.68 6.10
N PRO A 282 4.95 -8.97 5.75
CA PRO A 282 5.95 -9.71 4.99
C PRO A 282 6.16 -9.12 3.59
N HIS A 283 5.08 -8.67 2.91
CA HIS A 283 5.16 -8.05 1.60
C HIS A 283 6.05 -6.81 1.58
N ALA A 284 5.84 -5.86 2.49
CA ALA A 284 6.65 -4.65 2.58
C ALA A 284 8.16 -4.97 2.76
N PHE A 285 8.47 -5.99 3.56
CA PHE A 285 9.85 -6.44 3.73
C PHE A 285 10.44 -7.06 2.46
N VAL A 286 9.66 -7.84 1.73
CA VAL A 286 10.07 -8.42 0.43
C VAL A 286 10.36 -7.31 -0.58
N MET A 287 9.48 -6.30 -0.65
CA MET A 287 9.65 -5.15 -1.55
C MET A 287 10.87 -4.31 -1.20
N LEU A 288 11.10 -4.03 0.08
CA LEU A 288 12.32 -3.35 0.56
C LEU A 288 13.60 -4.06 0.07
N LYS A 289 13.64 -5.40 0.17
CA LYS A 289 14.77 -6.21 -0.30
C LYS A 289 14.88 -6.21 -1.83
N MET A 290 13.77 -6.24 -2.54
CA MET A 290 13.76 -6.14 -3.99
C MET A 290 14.35 -4.82 -4.48
N PHE A 291 13.90 -3.69 -3.91
CA PHE A 291 14.41 -2.36 -4.26
C PHE A 291 15.89 -2.19 -3.92
N SER A 292 16.33 -2.67 -2.76
CA SER A 292 17.75 -2.59 -2.39
C SER A 292 18.65 -3.40 -3.33
N LYS A 293 18.22 -4.59 -3.77
CA LYS A 293 19.01 -5.42 -4.69
C LYS A 293 19.01 -4.87 -6.12
N LYS A 294 17.91 -4.25 -6.57
CA LYS A 294 17.84 -3.58 -7.87
C LYS A 294 18.84 -2.43 -8.00
N LYS A 295 19.10 -1.71 -6.91
CA LYS A 295 20.11 -0.63 -6.84
C LYS A 295 21.55 -1.13 -6.85
N ALA A 296 21.80 -2.35 -6.42
CA ALA A 296 23.13 -2.95 -6.38
C ALA A 296 23.55 -3.64 -7.70
N GLN A 297 22.63 -3.73 -8.67
CA GLN A 297 22.97 -4.22 -10.03
C GLN A 297 23.37 -3.03 -10.88
N PRO A 298 24.57 -3.06 -11.52
CA PRO A 298 25.09 -1.97 -12.36
C PRO A 298 24.25 -1.74 -13.61
#